data_16d9cb0aea2f15d313f9ece0f41f1160
#
_entry.id   16d9cb0aea2f15d313f9ece0f41f1160
#
_cell.length_a   1.000
_cell.length_b   1.000
_cell.length_c   1.000
_cell.angle_alpha   90.00
_cell.angle_beta   90.00
_cell.angle_gamma   90.00
#
_symmetry.space_group_name_H-M   'P 1'
#
loop_
_entity.id
_entity.type
_entity.pdbx_description
1 polymer ?
#
loop_
_entity_poly.entity_id
_entity_poly.type
_entity_poly.pdbx_seq_one_letter_code
_entity_poly.pdbx_strand_id
1 'polypeptide(L)'
;GTAHRAQGSVVGPAAYLPAVAGFLLEKEVDTLTGIFAEPERPFVAIVGGSKVSSKIGVLDHLIDSADTLIIGGGMAYTFFLAQGLSVGQSLKEEDWVERAGEMLKKAEEKGVKILLPIDNRVADHFGEDAVPEVVASDAIPDDREGMDIGPKTEELYAEAVKGAKTVFWNGPMGVFEFDNFA
;
A
#
# COMPACT_ATOMS: atom_id res chain seq x y z
N GLY A 1 -15.06 -14.21 -1.16
CA GLY A 1 -16.41 -13.78 -0.88
C GLY A 1 -16.52 -12.29 -0.59
N THR A 2 -17.68 -11.85 -0.16
CA THR A 2 -17.98 -10.45 0.15
C THR A 2 -18.23 -10.20 1.64
N ALA A 3 -17.93 -11.18 2.49
CA ALA A 3 -18.20 -11.12 3.94
C ALA A 3 -17.51 -9.94 4.65
N HIS A 4 -16.39 -9.45 4.09
CA HIS A 4 -15.64 -8.28 4.58
C HIS A 4 -16.27 -6.92 4.18
N ARG A 5 -17.40 -6.92 3.46
CA ARG A 5 -18.10 -5.70 3.03
C ARG A 5 -19.42 -5.54 3.77
N ALA A 6 -19.70 -4.34 4.26
CA ALA A 6 -20.95 -3.99 4.93
C ALA A 6 -22.12 -3.83 3.93
N GLN A 7 -22.35 -4.84 3.10
CA GLN A 7 -23.48 -4.87 2.17
C GLN A 7 -24.77 -5.29 2.90
N GLY A 8 -25.91 -4.73 2.49
CA GLY A 8 -27.20 -5.03 3.10
C GLY A 8 -27.56 -6.52 3.17
N SER A 9 -27.15 -7.30 2.14
CA SER A 9 -27.33 -8.76 2.12
C SER A 9 -26.41 -9.55 3.06
N VAL A 10 -25.35 -8.92 3.58
CA VAL A 10 -24.40 -9.53 4.52
C VAL A 10 -24.72 -9.08 5.96
N VAL A 11 -24.80 -7.77 6.17
CA VAL A 11 -24.99 -7.17 7.51
C VAL A 11 -26.46 -7.17 7.92
N GLY A 12 -27.39 -6.94 6.99
CA GLY A 12 -28.81 -6.83 7.28
C GLY A 12 -29.40 -8.07 7.96
N PRO A 13 -29.25 -9.29 7.41
CA PRO A 13 -29.76 -10.50 8.05
C PRO A 13 -29.19 -10.76 9.45
N ALA A 14 -27.92 -10.41 9.68
CA ALA A 14 -27.25 -10.61 10.96
C ALA A 14 -27.87 -9.76 12.10
N ALA A 15 -28.60 -8.69 11.78
CA ALA A 15 -29.29 -7.87 12.77
C ALA A 15 -30.59 -8.55 13.30
N TYR A 16 -31.14 -9.53 12.58
CA TYR A 16 -32.42 -10.15 12.87
C TYR A 16 -32.35 -11.66 13.10
N LEU A 17 -31.28 -12.30 12.68
CA LEU A 17 -31.08 -13.75 12.73
C LEU A 17 -29.73 -14.08 13.37
N PRO A 18 -29.62 -15.25 14.04
CA PRO A 18 -28.32 -15.74 14.48
C PRO A 18 -27.35 -15.83 13.28
N ALA A 19 -26.21 -15.15 13.40
CA ALA A 19 -25.18 -15.16 12.38
C ALA A 19 -23.97 -15.94 12.89
N VAL A 20 -23.50 -16.88 12.09
CA VAL A 20 -22.32 -17.71 12.41
C VAL A 20 -21.35 -17.71 11.22
N ALA A 21 -20.06 -17.68 11.50
CA ALA A 21 -19.04 -17.86 10.49
C ALA A 21 -18.96 -19.34 10.07
N GLY A 22 -18.81 -19.59 8.76
CA GLY A 22 -18.38 -20.91 8.30
C GLY A 22 -16.88 -21.10 8.56
N PHE A 23 -16.41 -22.35 8.60
CA PHE A 23 -15.03 -22.72 8.96
C PHE A 23 -13.93 -21.99 8.14
N LEU A 24 -14.20 -21.70 6.85
CA LEU A 24 -13.25 -20.98 6.02
C LEU A 24 -13.13 -19.50 6.46
N LEU A 25 -14.25 -18.83 6.70
CA LEU A 25 -14.28 -17.47 7.19
C LEU A 25 -13.66 -17.36 8.59
N GLU A 26 -14.00 -18.28 9.49
CA GLU A 26 -13.41 -18.39 10.82
C GLU A 26 -11.90 -18.48 10.74
N LYS A 27 -11.37 -19.41 9.93
CA LYS A 27 -9.93 -19.56 9.70
C LYS A 27 -9.27 -18.29 9.17
N GLU A 28 -9.89 -17.59 8.22
CA GLU A 28 -9.36 -16.31 7.68
C GLU A 28 -9.34 -15.23 8.75
N VAL A 29 -10.42 -15.08 9.52
CA VAL A 29 -10.51 -14.10 10.62
C VAL A 29 -9.47 -14.40 11.70
N ASP A 30 -9.38 -15.64 12.15
CA ASP A 30 -8.44 -16.05 13.19
C ASP A 30 -6.98 -15.84 12.75
N THR A 31 -6.67 -16.19 11.49
CA THR A 31 -5.32 -15.99 10.93
C THR A 31 -4.96 -14.52 10.89
N LEU A 32 -5.83 -13.66 10.34
CA LEU A 32 -5.56 -12.24 10.24
C LEU A 32 -5.52 -11.57 11.61
N THR A 33 -6.47 -11.91 12.51
CA THR A 33 -6.48 -11.36 13.86
C THR A 33 -5.23 -11.77 14.65
N GLY A 34 -4.81 -13.03 14.51
CA GLY A 34 -3.60 -13.55 15.16
C GLY A 34 -2.33 -12.83 14.71
N ILE A 35 -2.20 -12.57 13.39
CA ILE A 35 -1.05 -11.83 12.83
C ILE A 35 -0.94 -10.43 13.44
N PHE A 36 -2.06 -9.74 13.67
CA PHE A 36 -2.05 -8.40 14.23
C PHE A 36 -1.97 -8.34 15.76
N ALA A 37 -2.44 -9.39 16.44
CA ALA A 37 -2.42 -9.43 17.91
C ALA A 37 -1.01 -9.64 18.46
N GLU A 38 -0.28 -10.64 17.93
CA GLU A 38 1.06 -11.02 18.41
C GLU A 38 1.96 -11.43 17.23
N PRO A 39 2.37 -10.48 16.35
CA PRO A 39 3.24 -10.82 15.22
C PRO A 39 4.63 -11.24 15.70
N GLU A 40 5.19 -12.26 15.07
CA GLU A 40 6.62 -12.52 15.22
C GLU A 40 7.41 -11.38 14.56
N ARG A 41 8.35 -10.81 15.30
CA ARG A 41 9.13 -9.66 14.84
C ARG A 41 10.50 -10.05 14.27
N PRO A 42 11.02 -9.33 13.27
CA PRO A 42 10.46 -8.11 12.65
C PRO A 42 9.18 -8.35 11.85
N PHE A 43 8.17 -7.47 12.03
CA PHE A 43 6.93 -7.46 11.27
C PHE A 43 6.98 -6.41 10.16
N VAL A 44 6.91 -6.85 8.91
CA VAL A 44 6.86 -5.99 7.72
C VAL A 44 5.48 -6.01 7.13
N ALA A 45 4.88 -4.84 6.99
CA ALA A 45 3.62 -4.67 6.28
C ALA A 45 3.86 -4.02 4.93
N ILE A 46 3.21 -4.54 3.89
CA ILE A 46 3.27 -4.03 2.51
C ILE A 46 1.87 -3.58 2.12
N VAL A 47 1.72 -2.32 1.77
CA VAL A 47 0.44 -1.76 1.33
C VAL A 47 0.62 -1.06 0.01
N GLY A 48 -0.10 -1.53 -0.99
CA GLY A 48 -0.16 -0.94 -2.31
C GLY A 48 -1.58 -0.61 -2.75
N GLY A 49 -1.69 -0.03 -3.91
CA GLY A 49 -2.96 0.34 -4.50
C GLY A 49 -2.98 1.78 -5.01
N SER A 50 -4.10 2.19 -5.59
CA SER A 50 -4.20 3.47 -6.30
C SER A 50 -4.44 4.68 -5.37
N LYS A 51 -5.11 4.50 -4.22
CA LYS A 51 -5.64 5.61 -3.42
C LYS A 51 -5.35 5.46 -1.93
N VAL A 52 -4.78 6.50 -1.32
CA VAL A 52 -4.58 6.61 0.14
C VAL A 52 -5.91 6.59 0.87
N SER A 53 -6.91 7.33 0.36
CA SER A 53 -8.24 7.45 0.97
C SER A 53 -8.91 6.09 1.24
N SER A 54 -8.70 5.12 0.37
CA SER A 54 -9.26 3.77 0.51
C SER A 54 -8.53 2.90 1.53
N LYS A 55 -7.33 3.29 1.95
CA LYS A 55 -6.43 2.50 2.81
C LYS A 55 -6.11 3.17 4.15
N ILE A 56 -6.67 4.36 4.41
CA ILE A 56 -6.32 5.18 5.57
C ILE A 56 -6.41 4.42 6.90
N GLY A 57 -7.51 3.71 7.12
CA GLY A 57 -7.70 2.93 8.35
C GLY A 57 -6.71 1.77 8.49
N VAL A 58 -6.34 1.15 7.37
CA VAL A 58 -5.35 0.06 7.35
C VAL A 58 -3.96 0.62 7.65
N LEU A 59 -3.59 1.74 7.01
CA LEU A 59 -2.30 2.40 7.22
C LEU A 59 -2.14 2.87 8.67
N ASP A 60 -3.15 3.51 9.24
CA ASP A 60 -3.12 3.94 10.64
C ASP A 60 -2.90 2.77 11.60
N HIS A 61 -3.59 1.65 11.38
CA HIS A 61 -3.44 0.45 12.21
C HIS A 61 -2.05 -0.19 12.04
N LEU A 62 -1.52 -0.21 10.81
CA LEU A 62 -0.20 -0.78 10.54
C LEU A 62 0.94 0.08 11.11
N ILE A 63 0.80 1.42 11.13
CA ILE A 63 1.74 2.31 11.82
C ILE A 63 1.77 2.04 13.34
N ASP A 64 0.66 1.54 13.91
CA ASP A 64 0.60 1.19 15.32
C ASP A 64 1.16 -0.21 15.64
N SER A 65 1.30 -1.09 14.64
CA SER A 65 1.60 -2.52 14.86
C SER A 65 2.85 -3.05 14.15
N ALA A 66 3.24 -2.51 13.00
CA ALA A 66 4.39 -2.98 12.23
C ALA A 66 5.71 -2.35 12.67
N ASP A 67 6.83 -3.02 12.39
CA ASP A 67 8.18 -2.47 12.54
C ASP A 67 8.60 -1.70 11.27
N THR A 68 8.16 -2.21 10.11
CA THR A 68 8.40 -1.56 8.81
C THR A 68 7.12 -1.58 7.99
N LEU A 69 6.79 -0.45 7.39
CA LEU A 69 5.67 -0.28 6.48
C LEU A 69 6.18 0.10 5.09
N ILE A 70 5.95 -0.77 4.13
CA ILE A 70 6.29 -0.58 2.71
C ILE A 70 5.04 -0.04 2.00
N ILE A 71 5.17 1.07 1.31
CA ILE A 71 4.08 1.69 0.54
C ILE A 71 4.46 1.69 -0.94
N GLY A 72 3.53 1.23 -1.79
CA GLY A 72 3.69 1.21 -3.24
C GLY A 72 2.38 1.51 -3.97
N GLY A 73 2.43 1.39 -5.29
CA GLY A 73 1.30 1.74 -6.16
C GLY A 73 1.04 3.25 -6.24
N GLY A 74 -0.04 3.63 -6.89
CA GLY A 74 -0.40 5.04 -7.11
C GLY A 74 -0.53 5.88 -5.83
N MET A 75 -0.84 5.25 -4.69
CA MET A 75 -0.90 5.94 -3.40
C MET A 75 0.45 6.51 -2.96
N ALA A 76 1.59 5.95 -3.40
CA ALA A 76 2.92 6.45 -3.03
C ALA A 76 3.15 7.89 -3.51
N TYR A 77 2.55 8.29 -4.63
CA TYR A 77 2.70 9.65 -5.17
C TYR A 77 2.02 10.71 -4.29
N THR A 78 0.96 10.35 -3.55
CA THR A 78 0.38 11.26 -2.55
C THR A 78 1.34 11.47 -1.37
N PHE A 79 2.10 10.45 -0.97
CA PHE A 79 3.16 10.59 0.04
C PHE A 79 4.35 11.39 -0.48
N PHE A 80 4.71 11.27 -1.77
CA PHE A 80 5.74 12.11 -2.37
C PHE A 80 5.37 13.59 -2.35
N LEU A 81 4.10 13.92 -2.68
CA LEU A 81 3.60 15.30 -2.53
C LEU A 81 3.70 15.79 -1.08
N ALA A 82 3.40 14.96 -0.09
CA ALA A 82 3.55 15.31 1.32
C ALA A 82 5.01 15.58 1.72
N GLN A 83 5.98 15.00 0.99
CA GLN A 83 7.41 15.28 1.14
C GLN A 83 7.87 16.49 0.30
N GLY A 84 6.97 17.13 -0.47
CA GLY A 84 7.29 18.27 -1.34
C GLY A 84 7.91 17.89 -2.68
N LEU A 85 7.83 16.63 -3.10
CA LEU A 85 8.33 16.16 -4.38
C LEU A 85 7.30 16.39 -5.51
N SER A 86 7.77 16.61 -6.74
CA SER A 86 6.92 16.60 -7.93
C SER A 86 6.63 15.16 -8.36
N VAL A 87 5.40 14.92 -8.85
CA VAL A 87 4.95 13.59 -9.27
C VAL A 87 4.43 13.56 -10.72
N GLY A 88 4.66 14.63 -11.49
CA GLY A 88 4.21 14.74 -12.87
C GLY A 88 2.70 14.50 -13.02
N GLN A 89 2.35 13.66 -14.00
CA GLN A 89 0.97 13.25 -14.26
C GLN A 89 0.52 12.05 -13.44
N SER A 90 1.35 11.56 -12.51
CA SER A 90 1.03 10.40 -11.68
C SER A 90 -0.28 10.57 -10.91
N LEU A 91 -0.95 9.44 -10.68
CA LEU A 91 -2.16 9.38 -9.87
C LEU A 91 -1.89 9.92 -8.46
N LYS A 92 -2.68 10.88 -8.02
CA LYS A 92 -2.52 11.52 -6.72
C LYS A 92 -3.86 11.94 -6.13
N GLU A 93 -3.91 12.08 -4.81
CA GLU A 93 -5.07 12.60 -4.08
C GLU A 93 -4.63 13.84 -3.30
N GLU A 94 -4.83 15.04 -3.89
CA GLU A 94 -4.37 16.31 -3.30
C GLU A 94 -5.03 16.61 -1.95
N ASP A 95 -6.29 16.23 -1.77
CA ASP A 95 -7.03 16.38 -0.51
C ASP A 95 -6.46 15.51 0.63
N TRP A 96 -5.61 14.54 0.32
CA TRP A 96 -5.02 13.60 1.28
C TRP A 96 -3.54 13.83 1.55
N VAL A 97 -2.94 14.85 0.96
CA VAL A 97 -1.50 15.16 1.12
C VAL A 97 -1.16 15.51 2.58
N GLU A 98 -1.99 16.34 3.22
CA GLU A 98 -1.80 16.69 4.64
C GLU A 98 -1.86 15.44 5.51
N ARG A 99 -2.86 14.58 5.28
CA ARG A 99 -3.01 13.32 6.04
C ARG A 99 -1.87 12.36 5.81
N ALA A 100 -1.34 12.26 4.58
CA ALA A 100 -0.15 11.47 4.28
C ALA A 100 1.08 12.00 5.05
N GLY A 101 1.23 13.32 5.14
CA GLY A 101 2.28 13.95 5.94
C GLY A 101 2.16 13.65 7.43
N GLU A 102 0.94 13.70 8.00
CA GLU A 102 0.69 13.31 9.39
C GLU A 102 1.05 11.84 9.65
N MET A 103 0.78 10.94 8.70
CA MET A 103 1.14 9.53 8.81
C MET A 103 2.64 9.31 8.82
N LEU A 104 3.40 10.01 7.97
CA LEU A 104 4.86 9.96 7.98
C LEU A 104 5.41 10.40 9.33
N LYS A 105 4.90 11.50 9.87
CA LYS A 105 5.29 12.01 11.18
C LYS A 105 4.93 11.05 12.32
N LYS A 106 3.71 10.51 12.31
CA LYS A 106 3.25 9.50 13.29
C LYS A 106 4.16 8.27 13.30
N ALA A 107 4.55 7.80 12.11
CA ALA A 107 5.45 6.65 11.98
C ALA A 107 6.83 6.96 12.56
N GLU A 108 7.39 8.14 12.29
CA GLU A 108 8.67 8.58 12.85
C GLU A 108 8.60 8.67 14.39
N GLU A 109 7.55 9.26 14.95
CA GLU A 109 7.33 9.38 16.41
C GLU A 109 7.22 8.00 17.09
N LYS A 110 6.70 7.00 16.37
CA LYS A 110 6.55 5.62 16.85
C LYS A 110 7.76 4.73 16.56
N GLY A 111 8.75 5.21 15.83
CA GLY A 111 9.91 4.44 15.41
C GLY A 111 9.61 3.39 14.35
N VAL A 112 8.49 3.53 13.62
CA VAL A 112 8.13 2.66 12.49
C VAL A 112 8.81 3.17 11.23
N LYS A 113 9.53 2.29 10.54
CA LYS A 113 10.22 2.63 9.30
C LYS A 113 9.22 2.60 8.13
N ILE A 114 8.91 3.75 7.53
CA ILE A 114 8.17 3.80 6.27
C ILE A 114 9.17 3.75 5.12
N LEU A 115 8.97 2.81 4.19
CA LEU A 115 9.69 2.69 2.93
C LEU A 115 8.78 3.13 1.79
N LEU A 116 9.15 4.20 1.11
CA LEU A 116 8.57 4.67 -0.14
C LEU A 116 9.49 4.30 -1.31
N PRO A 117 8.98 4.24 -2.54
CA PRO A 117 9.82 4.00 -3.71
C PRO A 117 10.93 5.05 -3.83
N ILE A 118 12.15 4.61 -4.18
CA ILE A 118 13.30 5.49 -4.43
C ILE A 118 13.54 5.72 -5.92
N ASP A 119 12.96 4.86 -6.75
CA ASP A 119 12.87 4.99 -8.20
C ASP A 119 11.55 4.41 -8.71
N ASN A 120 11.12 4.85 -9.88
CA ASN A 120 9.85 4.46 -10.48
C ASN A 120 10.03 4.15 -11.96
N ARG A 121 9.24 3.21 -12.48
CA ARG A 121 8.95 3.09 -13.90
C ARG A 121 7.87 4.09 -14.24
N VAL A 122 8.17 5.01 -15.11
CA VAL A 122 7.25 6.06 -15.59
C VAL A 122 6.99 5.88 -17.07
N ALA A 123 5.88 6.44 -17.56
CA ALA A 123 5.53 6.45 -18.98
C ALA A 123 4.86 7.77 -19.37
N ASP A 124 4.70 7.99 -20.67
CA ASP A 124 4.01 9.17 -21.23
C ASP A 124 2.48 9.00 -21.27
N HIS A 125 1.98 7.78 -21.09
CA HIS A 125 0.56 7.47 -21.00
C HIS A 125 0.31 6.13 -20.31
N PHE A 126 -0.92 5.91 -19.83
CA PHE A 126 -1.37 4.65 -19.27
C PHE A 126 -1.82 3.70 -20.38
N GLY A 127 -1.02 2.70 -20.72
CA GLY A 127 -1.32 1.75 -21.80
C GLY A 127 -0.34 0.59 -21.87
N GLU A 128 -0.78 -0.53 -22.49
CA GLU A 128 0.04 -1.70 -22.75
C GLU A 128 1.21 -1.43 -23.73
N ASP A 129 1.06 -0.42 -24.58
CA ASP A 129 2.05 0.01 -25.57
C ASP A 129 2.99 1.09 -25.03
N ALA A 130 2.79 1.56 -23.81
CA ALA A 130 3.64 2.54 -23.16
C ALA A 130 5.05 1.98 -22.92
N VAL A 131 6.06 2.82 -23.16
CA VAL A 131 7.46 2.44 -22.98
C VAL A 131 7.94 2.88 -21.59
N PRO A 132 8.33 1.93 -20.72
CA PRO A 132 8.81 2.27 -19.39
C PRO A 132 10.15 3.00 -19.43
N GLU A 133 10.26 4.06 -18.65
CA GLU A 133 11.49 4.78 -18.34
C GLU A 133 11.72 4.73 -16.83
N VAL A 134 12.95 4.45 -16.39
CA VAL A 134 13.28 4.42 -14.95
C VAL A 134 13.84 5.77 -14.54
N VAL A 135 13.17 6.39 -13.56
CA VAL A 135 13.57 7.68 -12.99
C VAL A 135 13.65 7.62 -11.47
N ALA A 136 14.46 8.47 -10.87
CA ALA A 136 14.46 8.62 -9.40
C ALA A 136 13.14 9.25 -8.93
N SER A 137 12.70 8.91 -7.72
CA SER A 137 11.42 9.39 -7.18
C SER A 137 11.34 10.91 -6.97
N ASP A 138 12.49 11.56 -6.84
CA ASP A 138 12.63 13.03 -6.74
C ASP A 138 12.81 13.72 -8.11
N ALA A 139 12.79 12.97 -9.21
CA ALA A 139 13.04 13.46 -10.55
C ALA A 139 11.99 12.99 -11.58
N ILE A 140 10.75 12.79 -11.16
CA ILE A 140 9.66 12.43 -12.07
C ILE A 140 9.34 13.62 -12.99
N PRO A 141 9.45 13.47 -14.32
CA PRO A 141 9.17 14.55 -15.26
C PRO A 141 7.69 14.96 -15.23
N ASP A 142 7.42 16.25 -15.52
CA ASP A 142 6.08 16.81 -15.48
C ASP A 142 5.12 16.20 -16.52
N ASP A 143 5.66 15.65 -17.61
CA ASP A 143 4.94 15.02 -18.72
C ASP A 143 4.90 13.48 -18.62
N ARG A 144 5.27 12.92 -17.48
CA ARG A 144 5.27 11.47 -17.22
C ARG A 144 4.37 11.12 -16.05
N GLU A 145 3.81 9.92 -16.10
CA GLU A 145 3.10 9.33 -14.98
C GLU A 145 3.81 8.06 -14.47
N GLY A 146 3.80 7.91 -13.17
CA GLY A 146 4.36 6.72 -12.53
C GLY A 146 3.44 5.52 -12.68
N MET A 147 4.02 4.41 -13.15
CA MET A 147 3.32 3.17 -13.43
C MET A 147 3.64 2.09 -12.39
N ASP A 148 4.92 1.91 -12.06
CA ASP A 148 5.37 0.92 -11.08
C ASP A 148 6.65 1.36 -10.37
N ILE A 149 7.05 0.59 -9.38
CA ILE A 149 8.33 0.78 -8.69
C ILE A 149 9.49 0.45 -9.63
N GLY A 150 10.63 1.11 -9.41
CA GLY A 150 11.84 0.85 -10.17
C GLY A 150 12.71 -0.26 -9.57
N PRO A 151 13.75 -0.70 -10.28
CA PRO A 151 14.59 -1.82 -9.88
C PRO A 151 15.34 -1.61 -8.56
N LYS A 152 15.72 -0.38 -8.24
CA LYS A 152 16.37 -0.10 -6.94
C LYS A 152 15.37 -0.21 -5.79
N THR A 153 14.12 0.16 -6.03
CA THR A 153 13.03 0.00 -5.06
C THR A 153 12.70 -1.47 -4.84
N GLU A 154 12.71 -2.28 -5.91
CA GLU A 154 12.54 -3.74 -5.81
C GLU A 154 13.60 -4.35 -4.88
N GLU A 155 14.87 -4.01 -5.07
CA GLU A 155 15.97 -4.47 -4.22
C GLU A 155 15.78 -4.01 -2.76
N LEU A 156 15.44 -2.73 -2.55
CA LEU A 156 15.20 -2.17 -1.22
C LEU A 156 14.08 -2.91 -0.48
N TYR A 157 12.96 -3.18 -1.17
CA TYR A 157 11.81 -3.85 -0.59
C TYR A 157 12.10 -5.34 -0.35
N ALA A 158 12.80 -6.00 -1.29
CA ALA A 158 13.22 -7.39 -1.12
C ALA A 158 14.13 -7.55 0.10
N GLU A 159 15.07 -6.64 0.34
CA GLU A 159 15.92 -6.69 1.55
C GLU A 159 15.13 -6.50 2.83
N ALA A 160 14.14 -5.60 2.85
CA ALA A 160 13.29 -5.40 4.01
C ALA A 160 12.46 -6.66 4.33
N VAL A 161 11.95 -7.35 3.31
CA VAL A 161 11.16 -8.58 3.46
C VAL A 161 12.02 -9.77 3.89
N LYS A 162 13.24 -9.91 3.36
CA LYS A 162 14.15 -11.02 3.73
C LYS A 162 14.44 -11.10 5.22
N GLY A 163 14.48 -9.97 5.91
CA GLY A 163 14.72 -9.91 7.35
C GLY A 163 13.48 -10.13 8.22
N ALA A 164 12.29 -10.18 7.62
CA ALA A 164 11.02 -10.28 8.34
C ALA A 164 10.74 -11.72 8.82
N LYS A 165 10.08 -11.82 9.97
CA LYS A 165 9.46 -13.07 10.43
C LYS A 165 7.97 -13.11 10.15
N THR A 166 7.32 -11.96 10.14
CA THR A 166 5.93 -11.81 9.72
C THR A 166 5.86 -10.82 8.58
N VAL A 167 5.14 -11.18 7.51
CA VAL A 167 4.85 -10.31 6.38
C VAL A 167 3.36 -10.28 6.13
N PHE A 168 2.79 -9.07 6.12
CA PHE A 168 1.43 -8.82 5.67
C PHE A 168 1.46 -8.02 4.37
N TRP A 169 0.80 -8.49 3.32
CA TRP A 169 0.79 -7.81 2.02
C TRP A 169 -0.64 -7.57 1.53
N ASN A 170 -0.97 -6.32 1.26
CA ASN A 170 -2.26 -5.90 0.75
C ASN A 170 -2.12 -4.90 -0.41
N GLY A 171 -2.42 -5.35 -1.60
CA GLY A 171 -2.45 -4.55 -2.83
C GLY A 171 -1.14 -4.56 -3.64
N PRO A 172 -1.23 -4.24 -4.93
CA PRO A 172 -0.08 -4.26 -5.85
C PRO A 172 0.85 -3.06 -5.65
N MET A 173 2.10 -3.21 -6.08
CA MET A 173 3.11 -2.15 -6.03
C MET A 173 3.03 -1.18 -7.22
N GLY A 174 2.38 -1.59 -8.30
CA GLY A 174 2.20 -0.81 -9.51
C GLY A 174 1.21 -1.46 -10.46
N VAL A 175 1.35 -1.18 -11.73
CA VAL A 175 0.48 -1.68 -12.83
C VAL A 175 1.03 -3.02 -13.32
N PHE A 176 0.69 -4.09 -12.61
CA PHE A 176 1.12 -5.46 -12.93
C PHE A 176 0.33 -6.10 -14.08
N GLU A 177 -0.75 -5.46 -14.54
CA GLU A 177 -1.60 -5.93 -15.63
C GLU A 177 -0.93 -5.78 -17.01
N PHE A 178 0.05 -4.91 -17.12
CA PHE A 178 0.81 -4.67 -18.35
C PHE A 178 2.19 -5.31 -18.26
N ASP A 179 2.49 -6.25 -19.14
CA ASP A 179 3.75 -7.02 -19.15
C ASP A 179 5.01 -6.12 -19.13
N ASN A 180 4.91 -4.90 -19.66
CA ASN A 180 6.02 -3.94 -19.71
C ASN A 180 6.37 -3.37 -18.33
N PHE A 181 5.48 -3.48 -17.35
CA PHE A 181 5.64 -2.91 -16.01
C PHE A 181 5.65 -3.98 -14.91
N ALA A 182 5.21 -5.23 -15.21
CA ALA A 182 5.15 -6.36 -14.28
C ALA A 182 6.53 -6.90 -13.87
#